data_d0dc5a53f3c17d774750bb0a1855c03a
#
_entry.id   d0dc5a53f3c17d774750bb0a1855c03a
#
_cell.length_a   1.000
_cell.length_b   1.000
_cell.length_c   1.000
_cell.angle_alpha   90.00
_cell.angle_beta   90.00
_cell.angle_gamma   90.00
#
_symmetry.space_group_name_H-M   'P 1'
#
loop_
_entity.id
_entity.type
_entity.pdbx_description
1 polymer ?
#
loop_
_entity_poly.entity_id
_entity_poly.type
_entity_poly.pdbx_seq_one_letter_code
_entity_poly.pdbx_strand_id
1 'polypeptide(L)'
;MVTWTAPEVTRIGEPFTGPERGILDGFLDWHRSTLLWKCAGLTGEQLALASVPPSNLSLLGIVRHMADVERAWFRIRFCGEPLPRLYDYEDAAFEHADAARVEADFAAFTEECDLARKAAAQASLEDEFSIRGRTRSLRWVYAHMIEEYARHNGHADLLRQRIDGAKGS
;
A
#
# COMPACT_ATOMS: atom_id res chain seq x y z
N MET A 1 -27.90 -11.14 5.86
CA MET A 1 -26.81 -10.20 6.23
C MET A 1 -26.14 -9.74 4.94
N VAL A 2 -25.94 -8.44 4.77
CA VAL A 2 -25.18 -7.91 3.60
C VAL A 2 -23.72 -8.28 3.81
N THR A 3 -23.16 -9.07 2.89
CA THR A 3 -21.71 -9.39 2.91
C THR A 3 -20.94 -8.14 2.52
N TRP A 4 -19.92 -7.77 3.33
CA TRP A 4 -19.04 -6.67 2.99
C TRP A 4 -18.27 -6.95 1.69
N THR A 5 -18.19 -5.95 0.84
CA THR A 5 -17.37 -5.97 -0.38
C THR A 5 -16.49 -4.75 -0.42
N ALA A 6 -15.31 -4.87 -1.01
CA ALA A 6 -14.41 -3.74 -1.19
C ALA A 6 -15.13 -2.65 -2.02
N PRO A 7 -15.08 -1.38 -1.56
CA PRO A 7 -15.75 -0.29 -2.26
C PRO A 7 -15.21 -0.07 -3.67
N GLU A 8 -16.08 0.40 -4.56
CA GLU A 8 -15.66 0.89 -5.87
C GLU A 8 -14.73 2.10 -5.73
N VAL A 9 -13.67 2.12 -6.51
CA VAL A 9 -12.65 3.16 -6.47
C VAL A 9 -12.43 3.74 -7.84
N THR A 10 -12.50 5.06 -7.95
CA THR A 10 -12.02 5.76 -9.15
C THR A 10 -10.49 5.82 -9.10
N ARG A 11 -9.83 5.15 -10.03
CA ARG A 11 -8.38 5.19 -10.13
C ARG A 11 -7.91 6.59 -10.54
N ILE A 12 -7.03 7.18 -9.73
CA ILE A 12 -6.41 8.48 -10.03
C ILE A 12 -5.43 8.28 -11.19
N GLY A 13 -5.43 9.20 -12.18
CA GLY A 13 -4.47 9.16 -13.28
C GLY A 13 -3.06 9.61 -12.81
N GLU A 14 -2.02 9.01 -13.40
CA GLU A 14 -0.64 9.43 -13.17
C GLU A 14 -0.36 10.80 -13.83
N PRO A 15 0.47 11.66 -13.22
CA PRO A 15 0.86 12.93 -13.84
C PRO A 15 1.91 12.71 -14.93
N PHE A 16 1.75 13.39 -16.07
CA PHE A 16 2.69 13.30 -17.20
C PHE A 16 3.73 14.41 -17.20
N THR A 17 3.44 15.54 -16.60
CA THR A 17 4.31 16.74 -16.55
C THR A 17 4.14 17.46 -15.22
N GLY A 18 5.11 18.31 -14.86
CA GLY A 18 5.05 19.14 -13.67
C GLY A 18 6.36 19.15 -12.89
N PRO A 19 6.37 19.83 -11.73
CA PRO A 19 7.53 19.80 -10.84
C PRO A 19 7.74 18.41 -10.26
N GLU A 20 9.00 18.05 -10.00
CA GLU A 20 9.40 16.72 -9.51
C GLU A 20 8.53 16.22 -8.34
N ARG A 21 8.29 17.09 -7.34
CA ARG A 21 7.45 16.73 -6.20
C ARG A 21 6.04 16.32 -6.62
N GLY A 22 5.42 17.07 -7.53
CA GLY A 22 4.09 16.76 -8.03
C GLY A 22 4.04 15.46 -8.82
N ILE A 23 5.10 15.14 -9.57
CA ILE A 23 5.24 13.85 -10.26
C ILE A 23 5.34 12.70 -9.26
N LEU A 24 6.18 12.81 -8.24
CA LEU A 24 6.37 11.75 -7.25
C LEU A 24 5.11 11.52 -6.40
N ASP A 25 4.48 12.59 -5.90
CA ASP A 25 3.21 12.52 -5.16
C ASP A 25 2.11 11.86 -6.01
N GLY A 26 1.97 12.30 -7.26
CA GLY A 26 0.94 11.79 -8.16
C GLY A 26 1.15 10.34 -8.56
N PHE A 27 2.39 9.91 -8.86
CA PHE A 27 2.68 8.50 -9.12
C PHE A 27 2.38 7.61 -7.91
N LEU A 28 2.74 8.05 -6.71
CA LEU A 28 2.46 7.30 -5.49
C LEU A 28 0.95 7.19 -5.25
N ASP A 29 0.20 8.27 -5.45
CA ASP A 29 -1.27 8.26 -5.30
C ASP A 29 -1.96 7.41 -6.38
N TRP A 30 -1.45 7.43 -7.61
CA TRP A 30 -1.91 6.52 -8.66
C TRP A 30 -1.72 5.06 -8.27
N HIS A 31 -0.57 4.69 -7.71
CA HIS A 31 -0.30 3.34 -7.24
C HIS A 31 -1.20 2.93 -6.06
N ARG A 32 -1.41 3.82 -5.08
CA ARG A 32 -2.32 3.60 -3.95
C ARG A 32 -3.75 3.33 -4.41
N SER A 33 -4.27 4.18 -5.29
CA SER A 33 -5.60 4.01 -5.86
C SER A 33 -5.70 2.77 -6.74
N THR A 34 -4.65 2.40 -7.45
CA THR A 34 -4.57 1.18 -8.25
C THR A 34 -4.71 -0.08 -7.39
N LEU A 35 -4.03 -0.14 -6.23
CA LEU A 35 -4.18 -1.28 -5.32
C LEU A 35 -5.63 -1.45 -4.85
N LEU A 36 -6.27 -0.37 -4.41
CA LEU A 36 -7.67 -0.42 -3.99
C LEU A 36 -8.62 -0.76 -5.15
N TRP A 37 -8.38 -0.23 -6.34
CA TRP A 37 -9.13 -0.55 -7.55
C TRP A 37 -9.05 -2.04 -7.91
N LYS A 38 -7.87 -2.66 -7.74
CA LYS A 38 -7.69 -4.11 -7.94
C LYS A 38 -8.42 -4.97 -6.91
N CYS A 39 -8.82 -4.40 -5.79
CA CYS A 39 -9.62 -5.06 -4.75
C CYS A 39 -11.13 -4.83 -4.91
N ALA A 40 -11.56 -3.80 -5.67
CA ALA A 40 -12.95 -3.35 -5.75
C ALA A 40 -13.93 -4.47 -6.11
N GLY A 41 -15.08 -4.50 -5.45
CA GLY A 41 -16.16 -5.45 -5.66
C GLY A 41 -15.94 -6.86 -5.08
N LEU A 42 -14.74 -7.19 -4.59
CA LEU A 42 -14.45 -8.50 -3.99
C LEU A 42 -14.93 -8.57 -2.54
N THR A 43 -15.39 -9.77 -2.13
CA THR A 43 -15.74 -10.05 -0.72
C THR A 43 -14.49 -10.21 0.15
N GLY A 44 -14.69 -10.17 1.48
CA GLY A 44 -13.57 -10.41 2.42
C GLY A 44 -12.89 -11.76 2.21
N GLU A 45 -13.68 -12.83 1.96
CA GLU A 45 -13.15 -14.16 1.71
C GLU A 45 -12.33 -14.23 0.41
N GLN A 46 -12.79 -13.55 -0.65
CA GLN A 46 -12.06 -13.47 -1.91
C GLN A 46 -10.75 -12.68 -1.74
N LEU A 47 -10.77 -11.59 -0.97
CA LEU A 47 -9.57 -10.79 -0.69
C LEU A 47 -8.54 -11.53 0.16
N ALA A 48 -8.98 -12.36 1.12
CA ALA A 48 -8.10 -13.15 1.98
C ALA A 48 -7.58 -14.43 1.32
N LEU A 49 -8.09 -14.79 0.11
CA LEU A 49 -7.72 -16.04 -0.57
C LEU A 49 -6.29 -15.97 -1.13
N ALA A 50 -5.42 -16.90 -0.70
CA ALA A 50 -4.12 -17.16 -1.34
C ALA A 50 -4.34 -17.92 -2.65
N SER A 51 -4.66 -17.20 -3.72
CA SER A 51 -5.17 -17.76 -4.99
C SER A 51 -4.09 -18.30 -5.93
N VAL A 52 -2.79 -18.14 -5.60
CA VAL A 52 -1.64 -18.58 -6.42
C VAL A 52 -0.69 -19.46 -5.59
N PRO A 53 -1.06 -20.75 -5.33
CA PRO A 53 -0.17 -21.67 -4.59
C PRO A 53 1.16 -21.91 -5.34
N PRO A 54 2.28 -22.12 -4.63
CA PRO A 54 2.43 -22.24 -3.16
C PRO A 54 2.59 -20.90 -2.43
N SER A 55 2.36 -19.76 -3.09
CA SER A 55 2.47 -18.44 -2.47
C SER A 55 1.36 -18.25 -1.41
N ASN A 56 1.72 -17.64 -0.27
CA ASN A 56 0.77 -17.21 0.75
C ASN A 56 0.21 -15.80 0.51
N LEU A 57 0.55 -15.16 -0.61
CA LEU A 57 0.07 -13.84 -0.95
C LEU A 57 -1.44 -13.85 -1.20
N SER A 58 -2.11 -12.85 -0.62
CA SER A 58 -3.51 -12.53 -0.87
C SER A 58 -3.66 -11.03 -1.10
N LEU A 59 -4.75 -10.59 -1.73
CA LEU A 59 -5.01 -9.16 -1.92
C LEU A 59 -5.13 -8.44 -0.58
N LEU A 60 -5.82 -9.03 0.41
CA LEU A 60 -5.91 -8.48 1.75
C LEU A 60 -4.55 -8.40 2.42
N GLY A 61 -3.72 -9.43 2.29
CA GLY A 61 -2.34 -9.43 2.80
C GLY A 61 -1.51 -8.29 2.21
N ILE A 62 -1.65 -8.00 0.91
CA ILE A 62 -0.96 -6.87 0.25
C ILE A 62 -1.47 -5.53 0.81
N VAL A 63 -2.79 -5.33 0.98
CA VAL A 63 -3.34 -4.11 1.59
C VAL A 63 -2.77 -3.88 2.99
N ARG A 64 -2.73 -4.92 3.81
CA ARG A 64 -2.17 -4.91 5.17
C ARG A 64 -0.67 -4.57 5.15
N HIS A 65 0.10 -5.25 4.29
CA HIS A 65 1.53 -5.01 4.14
C HIS A 65 1.81 -3.56 3.73
N MET A 66 1.09 -3.04 2.73
CA MET A 66 1.31 -1.68 2.26
C MET A 66 0.90 -0.62 3.29
N ALA A 67 -0.12 -0.85 4.12
CA ALA A 67 -0.42 0.02 5.27
C ALA A 67 0.77 0.12 6.23
N ASP A 68 1.38 -1.02 6.56
CA ASP A 68 2.55 -1.06 7.44
C ASP A 68 3.81 -0.44 6.81
N VAL A 69 3.98 -0.60 5.51
CA VAL A 69 5.09 0.02 4.73
C VAL A 69 4.94 1.55 4.69
N GLU A 70 3.72 2.07 4.49
CA GLU A 70 3.43 3.52 4.56
C GLU A 70 3.81 4.08 5.94
N ARG A 71 3.32 3.47 7.03
CA ARG A 71 3.67 3.86 8.40
C ARG A 71 5.17 3.82 8.63
N ALA A 72 5.79 2.73 8.21
CA ALA A 72 7.20 2.51 8.47
C ALA A 72 8.11 3.53 7.80
N TRP A 73 7.85 3.87 6.54
CA TRP A 73 8.75 4.75 5.80
C TRP A 73 8.51 6.22 6.05
N PHE A 74 7.28 6.70 6.02
CA PHE A 74 6.99 8.11 6.20
C PHE A 74 7.01 8.53 7.68
N ARG A 75 6.33 7.78 8.55
CA ARG A 75 6.12 8.20 9.92
C ARG A 75 7.25 7.75 10.86
N ILE A 76 7.56 6.45 10.89
CA ILE A 76 8.55 5.92 11.83
C ILE A 76 9.96 6.30 11.41
N ARG A 77 10.33 6.04 10.15
CA ARG A 77 11.72 6.19 9.68
C ARG A 77 12.07 7.62 9.29
N PHE A 78 11.23 8.25 8.47
CA PHE A 78 11.50 9.63 8.01
C PHE A 78 11.20 10.67 9.09
N CYS A 79 10.00 10.68 9.68
CA CYS A 79 9.62 11.65 10.71
C CYS A 79 10.13 11.31 12.11
N GLY A 80 10.62 10.08 12.35
CA GLY A 80 11.09 9.66 13.68
C GLY A 80 9.98 9.51 14.72
N GLU A 81 8.73 9.28 14.28
CA GLU A 81 7.62 9.07 15.22
C GLU A 81 7.84 7.79 16.04
N PRO A 82 7.66 7.83 17.38
CA PRO A 82 7.88 6.67 18.24
C PRO A 82 6.68 5.71 18.22
N LEU A 83 6.37 5.20 17.03
CA LEU A 83 5.25 4.30 16.79
C LEU A 83 5.72 2.85 16.59
N PRO A 84 4.95 1.86 17.05
CA PRO A 84 5.17 0.47 16.64
C PRO A 84 4.78 0.26 15.18
N ARG A 85 5.31 -0.80 14.58
CA ARG A 85 4.80 -1.34 13.32
C ARG A 85 3.35 -1.82 13.52
N LEU A 86 2.58 -1.94 12.43
CA LEU A 86 1.22 -2.49 12.48
C LEU A 86 1.23 -3.99 12.79
N TYR A 87 2.28 -4.69 12.38
CA TYR A 87 2.43 -6.14 12.55
C TYR A 87 3.77 -6.46 13.19
N ASP A 88 3.81 -7.54 13.99
CA ASP A 88 4.95 -7.91 14.82
C ASP A 88 6.19 -8.33 14.02
N TYR A 89 6.00 -8.88 12.82
CA TYR A 89 7.07 -9.31 11.92
C TYR A 89 6.64 -9.16 10.45
N GLU A 90 7.63 -9.22 9.53
CA GLU A 90 7.46 -8.84 8.13
C GLU A 90 6.35 -9.62 7.41
N ASP A 91 6.25 -10.94 7.64
CA ASP A 91 5.26 -11.79 6.97
C ASP A 91 3.89 -11.85 7.67
N ALA A 92 3.76 -11.29 8.89
CA ALA A 92 2.51 -11.32 9.66
C ALA A 92 1.33 -10.65 8.93
N ALA A 93 1.61 -9.68 8.07
CA ALA A 93 0.61 -9.04 7.24
C ALA A 93 -0.08 -10.04 6.29
N PHE A 94 0.67 -11.01 5.78
CA PHE A 94 0.19 -12.04 4.83
C PHE A 94 -0.35 -13.27 5.56
N GLU A 95 0.37 -13.77 6.56
CA GLU A 95 0.03 -15.00 7.28
C GLU A 95 -1.28 -14.91 8.06
N HIS A 96 -1.63 -13.72 8.55
CA HIS A 96 -2.81 -13.48 9.37
C HIS A 96 -3.87 -12.62 8.68
N ALA A 97 -3.95 -12.70 7.34
CA ALA A 97 -5.01 -12.02 6.59
C ALA A 97 -6.36 -12.72 6.84
N ASP A 98 -7.23 -12.07 7.63
CA ASP A 98 -8.52 -12.60 8.06
C ASP A 98 -9.67 -11.82 7.44
N ALA A 99 -10.55 -12.51 6.71
CA ALA A 99 -11.73 -11.92 6.07
C ALA A 99 -12.65 -11.18 7.06
N ALA A 100 -12.70 -11.60 8.32
CA ALA A 100 -13.49 -10.94 9.34
C ALA A 100 -12.97 -9.55 9.73
N ARG A 101 -11.73 -9.23 9.39
CA ARG A 101 -11.07 -7.95 9.68
C ARG A 101 -10.94 -7.03 8.47
N VAL A 102 -11.42 -7.45 7.32
CA VAL A 102 -11.19 -6.77 6.04
C VAL A 102 -11.54 -5.28 6.07
N GLU A 103 -12.67 -4.91 6.66
CA GLU A 103 -13.09 -3.50 6.76
C GLU A 103 -12.11 -2.66 7.58
N ALA A 104 -11.66 -3.18 8.72
CA ALA A 104 -10.68 -2.53 9.57
C ALA A 104 -9.30 -2.42 8.89
N ASP A 105 -8.87 -3.44 8.15
CA ASP A 105 -7.60 -3.43 7.43
C ASP A 105 -7.60 -2.42 6.26
N PHE A 106 -8.72 -2.28 5.55
CA PHE A 106 -8.89 -1.24 4.51
C PHE A 106 -8.92 0.16 5.10
N ALA A 107 -9.59 0.35 6.23
CA ALA A 107 -9.60 1.62 6.94
C ALA A 107 -8.18 2.01 7.41
N ALA A 108 -7.43 1.06 7.98
CA ALA A 108 -6.05 1.27 8.39
C ALA A 108 -5.14 1.65 7.21
N PHE A 109 -5.27 0.99 6.07
CA PHE A 109 -4.52 1.35 4.85
C PHE A 109 -4.81 2.79 4.41
N THR A 110 -6.09 3.16 4.33
CA THR A 110 -6.49 4.51 3.93
C THR A 110 -5.96 5.57 4.90
N GLU A 111 -6.08 5.31 6.20
CA GLU A 111 -5.56 6.19 7.24
C GLU A 111 -4.04 6.36 7.15
N GLU A 112 -3.28 5.28 7.00
CA GLU A 112 -1.82 5.37 6.89
C GLU A 112 -1.37 6.10 5.62
N CYS A 113 -2.06 5.95 4.50
CA CYS A 113 -1.80 6.76 3.30
C CYS A 113 -2.02 8.25 3.56
N ASP A 114 -3.09 8.63 4.28
CA ASP A 114 -3.37 10.03 4.61
C ASP A 114 -2.36 10.60 5.61
N LEU A 115 -1.96 9.82 6.60
CA LEU A 115 -0.95 10.20 7.57
C LEU A 115 0.44 10.33 6.91
N ALA A 116 0.79 9.46 5.97
CA ALA A 116 2.01 9.54 5.19
C ALA A 116 2.06 10.83 4.34
N ARG A 117 0.95 11.20 3.66
CA ARG A 117 0.85 12.48 2.93
C ARG A 117 1.08 13.67 3.86
N LYS A 118 0.45 13.67 5.04
CA LYS A 118 0.63 14.75 6.04
C LYS A 118 2.07 14.82 6.54
N ALA A 119 2.68 13.68 6.83
CA ALA A 119 4.06 13.59 7.30
C ALA A 119 5.06 14.18 6.29
N ALA A 120 4.84 13.96 5.00
CA ALA A 120 5.72 14.45 3.94
C ALA A 120 5.38 15.88 3.45
N ALA A 121 4.20 16.43 3.76
CA ALA A 121 3.64 17.62 3.11
C ALA A 121 4.51 18.88 3.19
N GLN A 122 5.22 19.10 4.30
CA GLN A 122 6.04 20.28 4.54
C GLN A 122 7.55 20.03 4.39
N ALA A 123 7.93 18.79 4.13
CA ALA A 123 9.32 18.38 4.01
C ALA A 123 9.87 18.61 2.58
N SER A 124 11.16 18.92 2.49
CA SER A 124 11.87 18.95 1.21
C SER A 124 12.20 17.54 0.73
N LEU A 125 12.23 17.32 -0.57
CA LEU A 125 12.74 16.07 -1.16
C LEU A 125 14.21 15.80 -0.79
N GLU A 126 14.96 16.85 -0.43
CA GLU A 126 16.35 16.79 0.01
C GLU A 126 16.52 16.50 1.51
N ASP A 127 15.43 16.55 2.30
CA ASP A 127 15.52 16.26 3.72
C ASP A 127 16.00 14.83 3.96
N GLU A 128 17.02 14.69 4.80
CA GLU A 128 17.72 13.44 5.03
C GLU A 128 17.45 12.86 6.42
N PHE A 129 17.53 11.55 6.50
CA PHE A 129 17.47 10.78 7.75
C PHE A 129 18.39 9.57 7.66
N SER A 130 18.76 9.00 8.81
CA SER A 130 19.66 7.85 8.87
C SER A 130 19.02 6.64 9.49
N ILE A 131 19.17 5.48 8.84
CA ILE A 131 18.77 4.18 9.37
C ILE A 131 19.94 3.22 9.28
N ARG A 132 20.31 2.62 10.41
CA ARG A 132 21.40 1.63 10.49
C ARG A 132 22.70 2.15 9.81
N GLY A 133 23.05 3.42 10.07
CA GLY A 133 24.25 4.06 9.52
C GLY A 133 24.19 4.39 8.02
N ARG A 134 23.05 4.30 7.39
CA ARG A 134 22.86 4.69 5.98
C ARG A 134 21.92 5.88 5.88
N THR A 135 22.37 6.96 5.26
CA THR A 135 21.59 8.16 4.98
C THR A 135 20.68 7.95 3.76
N ARG A 136 19.46 8.45 3.85
CA ARG A 136 18.47 8.47 2.78
C ARG A 136 17.77 9.82 2.76
N SER A 137 17.34 10.27 1.58
CA SER A 137 16.50 11.46 1.42
C SER A 137 15.02 11.10 1.33
N LEU A 138 14.14 12.08 1.52
CA LEU A 138 12.71 11.91 1.26
C LEU A 138 12.46 11.51 -0.21
N ARG A 139 13.24 12.05 -1.18
CA ARG A 139 13.18 11.62 -2.58
C ARG A 139 13.39 10.11 -2.72
N TRP A 140 14.37 9.57 -2.00
CA TRP A 140 14.62 8.13 -1.99
C TRP A 140 13.43 7.35 -1.44
N VAL A 141 12.74 7.86 -0.40
CA VAL A 141 11.52 7.23 0.14
C VAL A 141 10.44 7.17 -0.93
N TYR A 142 10.19 8.26 -1.67
CA TYR A 142 9.21 8.25 -2.76
C TYR A 142 9.54 7.21 -3.84
N ALA A 143 10.79 7.17 -4.30
CA ALA A 143 11.22 6.21 -5.30
C ALA A 143 11.05 4.75 -4.81
N HIS A 144 11.42 4.48 -3.55
CA HIS A 144 11.27 3.18 -2.92
C HIS A 144 9.78 2.79 -2.75
N MET A 145 8.93 3.72 -2.33
CA MET A 145 7.50 3.45 -2.19
C MET A 145 6.82 3.17 -3.54
N ILE A 146 7.21 3.89 -4.59
CA ILE A 146 6.72 3.62 -5.96
C ILE A 146 7.16 2.22 -6.40
N GLU A 147 8.40 1.82 -6.14
CA GLU A 147 8.92 0.47 -6.43
C GLU A 147 8.15 -0.61 -5.67
N GLU A 148 7.90 -0.43 -4.37
CA GLU A 148 7.12 -1.35 -3.54
C GLU A 148 5.69 -1.52 -4.08
N TYR A 149 5.00 -0.41 -4.36
CA TYR A 149 3.67 -0.47 -4.94
C TYR A 149 3.65 -1.10 -6.34
N ALA A 150 4.61 -0.78 -7.21
CA ALA A 150 4.68 -1.36 -8.55
C ALA A 150 4.82 -2.88 -8.49
N ARG A 151 5.70 -3.38 -7.60
CA ARG A 151 5.88 -4.82 -7.34
C ARG A 151 4.58 -5.47 -6.86
N HIS A 152 3.95 -4.89 -5.82
CA HIS A 152 2.76 -5.48 -5.21
C HIS A 152 1.51 -5.32 -6.07
N ASN A 153 1.38 -4.27 -6.87
CA ASN A 153 0.31 -4.14 -7.86
C ASN A 153 0.43 -5.21 -8.96
N GLY A 154 1.65 -5.58 -9.37
CA GLY A 154 1.87 -6.70 -10.28
C GLY A 154 1.49 -8.06 -9.65
N HIS A 155 1.77 -8.28 -8.36
CA HIS A 155 1.26 -9.45 -7.64
C HIS A 155 -0.28 -9.43 -7.58
N ALA A 156 -0.88 -8.28 -7.30
CA ALA A 156 -2.33 -8.13 -7.22
C ALA A 156 -3.03 -8.44 -8.55
N ASP A 157 -2.41 -8.16 -9.70
CA ASP A 157 -2.92 -8.53 -11.01
C ASP A 157 -3.11 -10.04 -11.15
N LEU A 158 -2.10 -10.81 -10.78
CA LEU A 158 -2.15 -12.26 -10.85
C LEU A 158 -3.15 -12.86 -9.87
N LEU A 159 -3.18 -12.34 -8.62
CA LEU A 159 -4.13 -12.76 -7.60
C LEU A 159 -5.57 -12.48 -8.03
N ARG A 160 -5.85 -11.27 -8.53
CA ARG A 160 -7.17 -10.87 -9.02
C ARG A 160 -7.64 -11.75 -10.17
N GLN A 161 -6.77 -11.95 -11.15
CA GLN A 161 -7.11 -12.78 -12.32
C GLN A 161 -7.44 -14.22 -11.93
N ARG A 162 -6.79 -14.77 -10.89
CA ARG A 162 -7.08 -16.10 -10.36
C ARG A 162 -8.41 -16.19 -9.60
N ILE A 163 -8.86 -15.08 -9.00
CA ILE A 163 -10.10 -15.04 -8.22
C ILE A 163 -11.33 -14.96 -9.13
N ASP A 164 -11.34 -14.04 -10.10
CA ASP A 164 -12.53 -13.76 -10.91
C ASP A 164 -12.26 -13.55 -12.41
N GLY A 165 -11.01 -13.72 -12.86
CA GLY A 165 -10.63 -13.56 -14.26
C GLY A 165 -10.40 -12.10 -14.71
N ALA A 166 -10.60 -11.11 -13.85
CA ALA A 166 -10.36 -9.71 -14.18
C ALA A 166 -8.87 -9.47 -14.45
N LYS A 167 -8.57 -8.71 -15.50
CA LYS A 167 -7.20 -8.34 -15.86
C LYS A 167 -6.91 -6.93 -15.35
N GLY A 168 -5.70 -6.73 -14.81
CA GLY A 168 -5.24 -5.42 -14.36
C GLY A 168 -4.74 -4.59 -15.56
N SER A 169 -5.59 -3.79 -16.15
CA SER A 169 -5.22 -2.85 -17.21
C SER A 169 -5.68 -1.45 -16.86
#